data_da3c52d003b7ca4b2196229b4c8990a7
#
_entry.id   da3c52d003b7ca4b2196229b4c8990a7
#
_cell.length_a   1.000
_cell.length_b   1.000
_cell.length_c   1.000
_cell.angle_alpha   90.00
_cell.angle_beta   90.00
_cell.angle_gamma   90.00
#
_symmetry.space_group_name_H-M   'P 1'
#
loop_
_entity.id
_entity.type
_entity.pdbx_description
1 polymer ?
#
loop_
_entity_poly.entity_id
_entity_poly.type
_entity_poly.pdbx_seq_one_letter_code
_entity_poly.pdbx_strand_id
1 'polypeptide(L)'
;MTEDPLTDTRRRVLEALEEGPVTGPALAERLDCSRTAVWKHVEALRETGFEIAAGGDGYELVGIPDYGAASIAYGLSAPYTSHYRESVASTNDVARSLAEQGERDVVVVADEQTGGRGRKDRTWRSPPGGIWASVVVEPDLSPARVPLVTLAGAVAVVEAVSSVGVEATIKWPNDVLAAPPAAGSSPATSGPRPDPDHEPRKLAGIL
;
A
#
# COMPACT_ATOMS: atom_id res chain seq x y z
N MET A 1 7.68 -8.15 -17.16
CA MET A 1 6.74 -8.93 -16.34
C MET A 1 7.36 -9.01 -14.95
N THR A 2 6.92 -8.19 -14.02
CA THR A 2 7.39 -8.28 -12.62
C THR A 2 6.50 -9.36 -11.98
N GLU A 3 7.08 -10.53 -11.69
CA GLU A 3 6.36 -11.57 -10.93
C GLU A 3 5.91 -10.98 -9.60
N ASP A 4 4.73 -11.38 -9.14
CA ASP A 4 4.25 -11.07 -7.79
C ASP A 4 5.34 -11.53 -6.80
N PRO A 5 5.91 -10.64 -5.98
CA PRO A 5 6.96 -11.02 -5.02
C PRO A 5 6.46 -12.05 -4.00
N LEU A 6 5.14 -12.15 -3.81
CA LEU A 6 4.50 -13.10 -2.92
C LEU A 6 3.59 -14.07 -3.69
N THR A 7 4.15 -15.23 -4.05
CA THR A 7 3.31 -16.35 -4.52
C THR A 7 2.33 -16.79 -3.43
N ASP A 8 1.21 -17.41 -3.82
CA ASP A 8 0.19 -17.92 -2.87
C ASP A 8 0.79 -18.75 -1.74
N THR A 9 1.77 -19.60 -2.04
CA THR A 9 2.41 -20.42 -1.01
C THR A 9 3.23 -19.57 -0.02
N ARG A 10 3.95 -18.54 -0.49
CA ARG A 10 4.70 -17.64 0.39
C ARG A 10 3.77 -16.80 1.25
N ARG A 11 2.64 -16.34 0.71
CA ARG A 11 1.60 -15.65 1.45
C ARG A 11 1.06 -16.52 2.59
N ARG A 12 0.73 -17.76 2.31
CA ARG A 12 0.27 -18.74 3.31
C ARG A 12 1.34 -19.07 4.36
N VAL A 13 2.62 -19.04 4.01
CA VAL A 13 3.71 -19.14 5.02
C VAL A 13 3.65 -17.95 5.96
N LEU A 14 3.58 -16.72 5.45
CA LEU A 14 3.53 -15.50 6.27
C LEU A 14 2.29 -15.50 7.17
N GLU A 15 1.11 -15.80 6.64
CA GLU A 15 -0.14 -15.91 7.39
C GLU A 15 -0.03 -16.92 8.56
N ALA A 16 0.63 -18.06 8.31
CA ALA A 16 0.85 -19.03 9.37
C ALA A 16 1.81 -18.52 10.46
N LEU A 17 2.78 -17.68 10.09
CA LEU A 17 3.77 -17.12 11.03
C LEU A 17 3.25 -15.89 11.79
N GLU A 18 2.17 -15.23 11.33
CA GLU A 18 1.48 -14.16 12.08
C GLU A 18 0.84 -14.68 13.36
N GLU A 19 0.41 -15.94 13.37
CA GLU A 19 -0.19 -16.58 14.55
C GLU A 19 0.83 -16.91 15.65
N GLY A 20 2.12 -16.77 15.37
CA GLY A 20 3.25 -17.06 16.27
C GLY A 20 4.21 -18.10 15.69
N PRO A 21 5.19 -18.55 16.48
CA PRO A 21 6.19 -19.52 16.00
C PRO A 21 5.59 -20.84 15.52
N VAL A 22 6.00 -21.29 14.33
CA VAL A 22 5.52 -22.55 13.74
C VAL A 22 6.67 -23.43 13.32
N THR A 23 6.64 -24.70 13.73
CA THR A 23 7.70 -25.64 13.36
C THR A 23 7.69 -25.98 11.87
N GLY A 24 8.87 -26.26 11.29
CA GLY A 24 8.98 -26.66 9.89
C GLY A 24 8.09 -27.87 9.49
N PRO A 25 7.98 -28.92 10.31
CA PRO A 25 7.01 -30.01 10.06
C PRO A 25 5.55 -29.53 10.03
N ALA A 26 5.13 -28.69 10.96
CA ALA A 26 3.76 -28.17 11.00
C ALA A 26 3.44 -27.27 9.78
N LEU A 27 4.39 -26.41 9.36
CA LEU A 27 4.25 -25.67 8.10
C LEU A 27 4.15 -26.59 6.89
N ALA A 28 4.96 -27.64 6.82
CA ALA A 28 4.94 -28.60 5.73
C ALA A 28 3.56 -29.30 5.62
N GLU A 29 2.98 -29.65 6.74
CA GLU A 29 1.63 -30.23 6.82
C GLU A 29 0.55 -29.21 6.41
N ARG A 30 0.58 -27.97 6.96
CA ARG A 30 -0.39 -26.89 6.62
C ARG A 30 -0.38 -26.52 5.13
N LEU A 31 0.80 -26.61 4.50
CA LEU A 31 1.02 -26.20 3.11
C LEU A 31 0.97 -27.36 2.11
N ASP A 32 0.78 -28.59 2.59
CA ASP A 32 0.83 -29.83 1.78
C ASP A 32 2.12 -29.89 0.92
N CYS A 33 3.26 -29.68 1.56
CA CYS A 33 4.55 -29.68 0.88
C CYS A 33 5.67 -30.32 1.73
N SER A 34 6.85 -30.51 1.14
CA SER A 34 7.99 -31.04 1.87
C SER A 34 8.64 -30.01 2.79
N ARG A 35 9.31 -30.47 3.87
CA ARG A 35 10.13 -29.61 4.74
C ARG A 35 11.18 -28.81 3.98
N THR A 36 11.76 -29.43 2.93
CA THR A 36 12.72 -28.75 2.04
C THR A 36 12.06 -27.62 1.26
N ALA A 37 10.81 -27.80 0.84
CA ALA A 37 10.05 -26.73 0.18
C ALA A 37 9.75 -25.58 1.14
N VAL A 38 9.33 -25.88 2.39
CA VAL A 38 9.15 -24.86 3.43
C VAL A 38 10.42 -24.04 3.62
N TRP A 39 11.57 -24.69 3.78
CA TRP A 39 12.85 -24.01 3.91
C TRP A 39 13.13 -23.07 2.73
N LYS A 40 12.90 -23.55 1.49
CA LYS A 40 13.08 -22.70 0.28
C LYS A 40 12.14 -21.48 0.28
N HIS A 41 10.90 -21.64 0.71
CA HIS A 41 9.96 -20.53 0.79
C HIS A 41 10.39 -19.51 1.86
N VAL A 42 10.86 -19.98 3.02
CA VAL A 42 11.38 -19.11 4.08
C VAL A 42 12.61 -18.34 3.60
N GLU A 43 13.58 -19.02 2.94
CA GLU A 43 14.76 -18.33 2.39
C GLU A 43 14.37 -17.29 1.33
N ALA A 44 13.46 -17.63 0.43
CA ALA A 44 12.98 -16.68 -0.58
C ALA A 44 12.25 -15.48 0.04
N LEU A 45 11.53 -15.65 1.15
CA LEU A 45 10.92 -14.55 1.90
C LEU A 45 12.00 -13.68 2.57
N ARG A 46 13.03 -14.26 3.14
CA ARG A 46 14.19 -13.52 3.68
C ARG A 46 14.91 -12.70 2.61
N GLU A 47 15.06 -13.25 1.42
CA GLU A 47 15.65 -12.53 0.26
C GLU A 47 14.80 -11.32 -0.17
N THR A 48 13.49 -11.32 0.10
CA THR A 48 12.61 -10.18 -0.15
C THR A 48 12.48 -9.22 1.03
N GLY A 49 13.29 -9.43 2.09
CA GLY A 49 13.41 -8.51 3.22
C GLY A 49 12.56 -8.86 4.44
N PHE A 50 11.80 -9.97 4.44
CA PHE A 50 11.11 -10.41 5.64
C PHE A 50 12.11 -10.95 6.66
N GLU A 51 12.00 -10.48 7.89
CA GLU A 51 12.80 -10.98 9.00
C GLU A 51 12.09 -12.19 9.62
N ILE A 52 12.57 -13.39 9.30
CA ILE A 52 12.03 -14.63 9.84
C ILE A 52 13.11 -15.29 10.70
N ALA A 53 12.88 -15.30 12.01
CA ALA A 53 13.74 -16.00 12.95
C ALA A 53 13.53 -17.51 12.83
N ALA A 54 14.55 -18.28 13.23
CA ALA A 54 14.48 -19.73 13.36
C ALA A 54 15.05 -20.13 14.71
N GLY A 55 14.27 -20.85 15.51
CA GLY A 55 14.62 -21.25 16.87
C GLY A 55 14.11 -22.65 17.24
N GLY A 56 14.16 -22.98 18.52
CA GLY A 56 13.68 -24.26 19.04
C GLY A 56 12.17 -24.46 18.81
N ASP A 57 11.41 -23.38 18.78
CA ASP A 57 9.95 -23.39 18.60
C ASP A 57 9.53 -23.31 17.12
N GLY A 58 10.49 -23.18 16.20
CA GLY A 58 10.25 -23.15 14.77
C GLY A 58 10.65 -21.81 14.12
N TYR A 59 9.92 -21.45 13.07
CA TYR A 59 10.02 -20.16 12.36
C TYR A 59 9.06 -19.16 12.96
N GLU A 60 9.49 -17.91 13.06
CA GLU A 60 8.71 -16.79 13.59
C GLU A 60 8.93 -15.55 12.72
N LEU A 61 7.85 -14.86 12.32
CA LEU A 61 7.94 -13.58 11.65
C LEU A 61 8.23 -12.49 12.68
N VAL A 62 9.42 -11.88 12.63
CA VAL A 62 9.87 -10.86 13.59
C VAL A 62 9.94 -9.46 12.99
N GLY A 63 9.87 -9.36 11.66
CA GLY A 63 9.82 -8.07 10.97
C GLY A 63 9.37 -8.21 9.52
N ILE A 64 8.75 -7.14 9.02
CA ILE A 64 8.34 -7.00 7.62
C ILE A 64 9.32 -6.05 6.91
N PRO A 65 9.52 -6.20 5.58
CA PRO A 65 10.39 -5.30 4.83
C PRO A 65 9.88 -3.86 4.85
N ASP A 66 10.80 -2.91 4.68
CA ASP A 66 10.47 -1.52 4.44
C ASP A 66 9.57 -1.35 3.19
N TYR A 67 9.09 -0.12 2.97
CA TYR A 67 8.23 0.18 1.84
C TYR A 67 8.81 -0.31 0.50
N GLY A 68 8.04 -1.14 -0.22
CA GLY A 68 8.47 -1.76 -1.46
C GLY A 68 7.50 -2.84 -1.95
N ALA A 69 7.88 -3.55 -3.01
CA ALA A 69 7.02 -4.55 -3.66
C ALA A 69 6.50 -5.62 -2.68
N ALA A 70 7.37 -6.15 -1.83
CA ALA A 70 7.03 -7.26 -0.93
C ALA A 70 6.12 -6.80 0.23
N SER A 71 6.40 -5.65 0.85
CA SER A 71 5.56 -5.10 1.92
C SER A 71 4.18 -4.68 1.41
N ILE A 72 4.10 -4.08 0.21
CA ILE A 72 2.82 -3.72 -0.41
C ILE A 72 2.00 -4.97 -0.72
N ALA A 73 2.61 -5.98 -1.34
CA ALA A 73 1.93 -7.24 -1.64
C ALA A 73 1.46 -7.96 -0.36
N TYR A 74 2.23 -7.90 0.71
CA TYR A 74 1.89 -8.49 2.01
C TYR A 74 0.73 -7.76 2.69
N GLY A 75 0.78 -6.43 2.75
CA GLY A 75 -0.25 -5.61 3.39
C GLY A 75 -1.55 -5.50 2.60
N LEU A 76 -1.57 -5.93 1.33
CA LEU A 76 -2.73 -5.82 0.47
C LEU A 76 -3.67 -7.01 0.66
N SER A 77 -4.70 -6.84 1.50
CA SER A 77 -5.73 -7.86 1.74
C SER A 77 -6.84 -7.87 0.67
N ALA A 78 -6.98 -6.79 -0.10
CA ALA A 78 -7.94 -6.71 -1.20
C ALA A 78 -7.46 -7.54 -2.41
N PRO A 79 -8.36 -8.09 -3.24
CA PRO A 79 -8.03 -8.96 -4.37
C PRO A 79 -7.45 -8.19 -5.56
N TYR A 80 -6.43 -7.38 -5.31
CA TYR A 80 -5.72 -6.62 -6.34
C TYR A 80 -4.32 -7.19 -6.55
N THR A 81 -3.89 -7.22 -7.81
CA THR A 81 -2.49 -7.47 -8.15
C THR A 81 -1.70 -6.17 -8.04
N SER A 82 -0.65 -6.16 -7.23
CA SER A 82 0.20 -4.98 -7.05
C SER A 82 1.36 -4.94 -8.05
N HIS A 83 1.54 -3.80 -8.69
CA HIS A 83 2.67 -3.50 -9.56
C HIS A 83 3.49 -2.36 -8.97
N TYR A 84 4.57 -2.70 -8.28
CA TYR A 84 5.48 -1.70 -7.71
C TYR A 84 6.56 -1.26 -8.70
N ARG A 85 6.95 0.01 -8.63
CA ARG A 85 8.07 0.62 -9.37
C ARG A 85 8.81 1.61 -8.47
N GLU A 86 10.13 1.61 -8.54
CA GLU A 86 10.93 2.64 -7.85
C GLU A 86 10.66 4.03 -8.46
N SER A 87 10.64 4.14 -9.78
CA SER A 87 10.38 5.39 -10.48
C SER A 87 9.60 5.16 -11.76
N VAL A 88 8.65 6.04 -12.04
CA VAL A 88 7.85 6.06 -13.28
C VAL A 88 7.60 7.49 -13.73
N ALA A 89 7.24 7.67 -15.00
CA ALA A 89 6.72 8.96 -15.45
C ALA A 89 5.37 9.26 -14.77
N SER A 90 4.46 8.28 -14.78
CA SER A 90 3.14 8.38 -14.15
C SER A 90 2.57 6.99 -13.86
N THR A 91 2.10 6.76 -12.64
CA THR A 91 1.40 5.52 -12.28
C THR A 91 0.11 5.35 -13.09
N ASN A 92 -0.57 6.46 -13.44
CA ASN A 92 -1.76 6.45 -14.30
C ASN A 92 -1.47 5.96 -15.71
N ASP A 93 -0.33 6.31 -16.29
CA ASP A 93 0.03 5.87 -17.64
C ASP A 93 0.34 4.36 -17.64
N VAL A 94 1.01 3.87 -16.59
CA VAL A 94 1.25 2.43 -16.40
C VAL A 94 -0.08 1.68 -16.20
N ALA A 95 -0.94 2.15 -15.30
CA ALA A 95 -2.23 1.54 -15.01
C ALA A 95 -3.13 1.49 -16.26
N ARG A 96 -3.14 2.55 -17.07
CA ARG A 96 -3.87 2.60 -18.34
C ARG A 96 -3.35 1.54 -19.33
N SER A 97 -2.03 1.43 -19.46
CA SER A 97 -1.42 0.43 -20.33
C SER A 97 -1.78 -1.00 -19.91
N LEU A 98 -1.81 -1.29 -18.61
CA LEU A 98 -2.24 -2.60 -18.09
C LEU A 98 -3.73 -2.85 -18.38
N ALA A 99 -4.57 -1.83 -18.18
CA ALA A 99 -6.01 -1.93 -18.51
C ALA A 99 -6.26 -2.16 -20.00
N GLU A 100 -5.48 -1.53 -20.89
CA GLU A 100 -5.54 -1.73 -22.35
C GLU A 100 -5.11 -3.16 -22.74
N GLN A 101 -4.22 -3.78 -21.96
CA GLN A 101 -3.82 -5.19 -22.12
C GLN A 101 -4.86 -6.17 -21.55
N GLY A 102 -5.94 -5.67 -20.97
CA GLY A 102 -7.02 -6.47 -20.41
C GLY A 102 -6.86 -6.79 -18.93
N GLU A 103 -5.84 -6.26 -18.25
CA GLU A 103 -5.70 -6.47 -16.81
C GLU A 103 -6.78 -5.70 -16.04
N ARG A 104 -7.25 -6.32 -14.96
CA ARG A 104 -8.29 -5.80 -14.05
C ARG A 104 -7.84 -6.01 -12.60
N ASP A 105 -8.44 -5.27 -11.68
CA ASP A 105 -8.14 -5.36 -10.25
C ASP A 105 -6.62 -5.23 -9.99
N VAL A 106 -6.04 -4.17 -10.55
CA VAL A 106 -4.62 -3.86 -10.49
C VAL A 106 -4.40 -2.57 -9.71
N VAL A 107 -3.39 -2.56 -8.86
CA VAL A 107 -2.86 -1.35 -8.25
C VAL A 107 -1.40 -1.15 -8.68
N VAL A 108 -1.12 0.00 -9.27
CA VAL A 108 0.24 0.44 -9.61
C VAL A 108 0.70 1.39 -8.55
N VAL A 109 1.84 1.11 -7.92
CA VAL A 109 2.45 1.95 -6.88
C VAL A 109 3.86 2.33 -7.28
N ALA A 110 4.27 3.56 -7.00
CA ALA A 110 5.64 4.01 -7.24
C ALA A 110 6.19 4.81 -6.05
N ASP A 111 7.51 4.78 -5.86
CA ASP A 111 8.17 5.64 -4.88
C ASP A 111 8.21 7.08 -5.34
N GLU A 112 8.39 7.29 -6.65
CA GLU A 112 8.37 8.62 -7.24
C GLU A 112 7.71 8.64 -8.62
N GLN A 113 7.19 9.81 -9.00
CA GLN A 113 6.78 10.09 -10.36
C GLN A 113 7.54 11.28 -10.92
N THR A 114 8.19 11.09 -12.07
CA THR A 114 8.94 12.16 -12.75
C THR A 114 8.07 13.05 -13.63
N GLY A 115 6.87 12.60 -13.99
CA GLY A 115 5.88 13.30 -14.82
C GLY A 115 4.49 13.34 -14.18
N GLY A 116 4.43 13.49 -12.84
CA GLY A 116 3.16 13.55 -12.12
C GLY A 116 2.27 14.70 -12.62
N ARG A 117 0.98 14.39 -12.81
CA ARG A 117 -0.03 15.34 -13.31
C ARG A 117 -1.16 15.50 -12.33
N GLY A 118 -1.59 16.73 -12.11
CA GLY A 118 -2.81 17.07 -11.43
C GLY A 118 -3.93 17.40 -12.42
N ARG A 119 -5.10 17.75 -11.93
CA ARG A 119 -6.23 18.19 -12.78
C ARG A 119 -5.86 19.44 -13.56
N LYS A 120 -6.40 19.57 -14.79
CA LYS A 120 -6.15 20.67 -15.72
C LYS A 120 -4.66 20.79 -16.09
N ASP A 121 -4.00 19.65 -16.31
CA ASP A 121 -2.59 19.55 -16.75
C ASP A 121 -1.57 20.27 -15.85
N ARG A 122 -1.90 20.50 -14.58
CA ARG A 122 -0.95 21.05 -13.62
C ARG A 122 0.10 20.01 -13.29
N THR A 123 1.35 20.41 -13.26
CA THR A 123 2.44 19.56 -12.78
C THR A 123 2.22 19.23 -11.31
N TRP A 124 2.33 17.95 -10.99
CA TRP A 124 2.29 17.44 -9.61
C TRP A 124 3.67 16.89 -9.25
N ARG A 125 4.28 17.41 -8.19
CA ARG A 125 5.56 16.92 -7.71
C ARG A 125 5.31 15.66 -6.86
N SER A 126 5.97 14.57 -7.22
CA SER A 126 5.80 13.26 -6.59
C SER A 126 7.17 12.68 -6.19
N PRO A 127 7.88 13.33 -5.25
CA PRO A 127 9.18 12.83 -4.78
C PRO A 127 9.02 11.54 -3.96
N PRO A 128 10.11 10.81 -3.69
CA PRO A 128 10.10 9.72 -2.71
C PRO A 128 9.56 10.15 -1.35
N GLY A 129 8.92 9.19 -0.63
CA GLY A 129 8.32 9.42 0.68
C GLY A 129 6.82 9.70 0.64
N GLY A 130 6.21 9.72 -0.54
CA GLY A 130 4.76 9.74 -0.74
C GLY A 130 4.25 8.38 -1.22
N ILE A 131 2.93 8.21 -1.22
CA ILE A 131 2.25 7.05 -1.84
C ILE A 131 1.68 7.52 -3.18
N TRP A 132 2.32 7.12 -4.25
CA TRP A 132 1.88 7.42 -5.62
C TRP A 132 1.27 6.16 -6.20
N ALA A 133 -0.07 6.12 -6.26
CA ALA A 133 -0.78 4.92 -6.66
C ALA A 133 -1.87 5.20 -7.69
N SER A 134 -2.12 4.24 -8.56
CA SER A 134 -3.25 4.22 -9.50
C SER A 134 -3.91 2.86 -9.45
N VAL A 135 -5.22 2.84 -9.29
CA VAL A 135 -6.02 1.62 -9.20
C VAL A 135 -6.87 1.47 -10.44
N VAL A 136 -6.79 0.32 -11.10
CA VAL A 136 -7.69 -0.06 -12.19
C VAL A 136 -8.91 -0.72 -11.57
N VAL A 137 -10.06 -0.09 -11.76
CA VAL A 137 -11.36 -0.59 -11.28
C VAL A 137 -12.34 -0.68 -12.46
N GLU A 138 -13.21 -1.66 -12.42
CA GLU A 138 -14.30 -1.83 -13.39
C GLU A 138 -15.66 -1.79 -12.63
N PRO A 139 -16.10 -0.59 -12.20
CA PRO A 139 -17.32 -0.49 -11.42
C PRO A 139 -18.55 -0.70 -12.30
N ASP A 140 -19.50 -1.51 -11.83
CA ASP A 140 -20.83 -1.64 -12.46
C ASP A 140 -21.67 -0.38 -12.16
N LEU A 141 -21.29 0.72 -12.79
CA LEU A 141 -21.93 2.03 -12.61
C LEU A 141 -22.33 2.66 -13.96
N SER A 142 -23.47 3.31 -13.97
CA SER A 142 -23.81 4.16 -15.11
C SER A 142 -22.81 5.33 -15.24
N PRO A 143 -22.54 5.83 -16.48
CA PRO A 143 -21.56 6.91 -16.71
C PRO A 143 -21.78 8.16 -15.81
N ALA A 144 -23.03 8.48 -15.50
CA ALA A 144 -23.36 9.60 -14.61
C ALA A 144 -22.89 9.40 -13.17
N ARG A 145 -22.65 8.17 -12.74
CA ARG A 145 -22.20 7.81 -11.40
C ARG A 145 -20.70 7.56 -11.28
N VAL A 146 -19.97 7.42 -12.39
CA VAL A 146 -18.51 7.21 -12.39
C VAL A 146 -17.76 8.25 -11.51
N PRO A 147 -18.13 9.55 -11.47
CA PRO A 147 -17.47 10.51 -10.57
C PRO A 147 -17.55 10.15 -9.08
N LEU A 148 -18.49 9.29 -8.65
CA LEU A 148 -18.55 8.80 -7.27
C LEU A 148 -17.35 7.92 -6.89
N VAL A 149 -16.66 7.30 -7.85
CA VAL A 149 -15.45 6.52 -7.61
C VAL A 149 -14.35 7.40 -7.01
N THR A 150 -14.19 8.63 -7.54
CA THR A 150 -13.24 9.61 -6.99
C THR A 150 -13.58 9.96 -5.53
N LEU A 151 -14.86 10.12 -5.22
CA LEU A 151 -15.30 10.40 -3.85
C LEU A 151 -15.09 9.20 -2.93
N ALA A 152 -15.37 7.99 -3.41
CA ALA A 152 -15.07 6.75 -2.66
C ALA A 152 -13.58 6.63 -2.37
N GLY A 153 -12.72 6.95 -3.34
CA GLY A 153 -11.27 7.01 -3.13
C GLY A 153 -10.88 8.05 -2.06
N ALA A 154 -11.52 9.22 -2.04
CA ALA A 154 -11.26 10.23 -1.01
C ALA A 154 -11.67 9.75 0.40
N VAL A 155 -12.81 9.05 0.51
CA VAL A 155 -13.26 8.43 1.78
C VAL A 155 -12.25 7.37 2.24
N ALA A 156 -11.83 6.48 1.34
CA ALA A 156 -10.85 5.44 1.66
C ALA A 156 -9.52 6.02 2.16
N VAL A 157 -9.05 7.13 1.56
CA VAL A 157 -7.84 7.83 2.03
C VAL A 157 -8.05 8.44 3.42
N VAL A 158 -9.21 9.06 3.69
CA VAL A 158 -9.52 9.60 5.02
C VAL A 158 -9.52 8.49 6.06
N GLU A 159 -10.15 7.36 5.79
CA GLU A 159 -10.17 6.20 6.68
C GLU A 159 -8.76 5.66 6.94
N ALA A 160 -7.97 5.51 5.88
CA ALA A 160 -6.59 5.03 5.98
C ALA A 160 -5.69 5.95 6.83
N VAL A 161 -5.74 7.28 6.62
CA VAL A 161 -4.92 8.20 7.43
C VAL A 161 -5.46 8.32 8.87
N SER A 162 -6.77 8.16 9.06
CA SER A 162 -7.37 8.15 10.40
C SER A 162 -6.94 6.92 11.20
N SER A 163 -6.75 5.77 10.56
CA SER A 163 -6.28 4.55 11.25
C SER A 163 -4.87 4.68 11.84
N VAL A 164 -4.09 5.62 11.34
CA VAL A 164 -2.74 5.95 11.87
C VAL A 164 -2.74 7.25 12.70
N GLY A 165 -3.92 7.71 13.14
CA GLY A 165 -4.06 8.83 14.06
C GLY A 165 -4.01 10.22 13.41
N VAL A 166 -4.14 10.33 12.10
CA VAL A 166 -4.18 11.61 11.39
C VAL A 166 -5.63 12.00 11.14
N GLU A 167 -6.08 13.10 11.74
CA GLU A 167 -7.40 13.67 11.42
C GLU A 167 -7.39 14.30 10.03
N ALA A 168 -8.35 13.92 9.18
CA ALA A 168 -8.45 14.41 7.83
C ALA A 168 -9.89 14.73 7.42
N THR A 169 -10.04 15.65 6.46
CA THR A 169 -11.32 16.06 5.89
C THR A 169 -11.26 16.05 4.37
N ILE A 170 -12.43 15.86 3.74
CA ILE A 170 -12.53 15.91 2.28
C ILE A 170 -12.84 17.35 1.86
N LYS A 171 -11.94 17.94 1.08
CA LYS A 171 -12.22 19.14 0.29
C LYS A 171 -12.75 18.69 -1.06
N TRP A 172 -14.07 18.76 -1.16
CA TRP A 172 -14.80 18.29 -2.33
C TRP A 172 -14.24 18.90 -3.63
N PRO A 173 -14.19 18.17 -4.75
CA PRO A 173 -14.63 16.77 -4.89
C PRO A 173 -13.53 15.70 -4.66
N ASN A 174 -12.25 16.06 -4.54
CA ASN A 174 -11.17 15.10 -4.75
C ASN A 174 -9.91 15.34 -3.92
N ASP A 175 -9.92 16.28 -3.01
CA ASP A 175 -8.76 16.58 -2.17
C ASP A 175 -9.01 16.12 -0.74
N VAL A 176 -7.99 15.54 -0.12
CA VAL A 176 -7.98 15.23 1.30
C VAL A 176 -7.01 16.17 2.00
N LEU A 177 -7.47 16.83 3.04
CA LEU A 177 -6.70 17.80 3.82
C LEU A 177 -6.51 17.29 5.24
N ALA A 178 -5.33 17.52 5.83
CA ALA A 178 -5.17 17.37 7.27
C ALA A 178 -6.11 18.34 7.99
N ALA A 179 -6.83 17.84 8.99
CA ALA A 179 -7.58 18.72 9.87
C ALA A 179 -6.61 19.59 10.68
N PRO A 180 -6.93 20.84 10.97
CA PRO A 180 -6.13 21.63 11.89
C PRO A 180 -6.12 20.93 13.27
N PRO A 181 -5.00 20.94 14.00
CA PRO A 181 -4.95 20.35 15.32
C PRO A 181 -6.03 20.95 16.21
N ALA A 182 -6.78 20.10 16.91
CA ALA A 182 -7.83 20.56 17.82
C ALA A 182 -7.24 21.55 18.83
N ALA A 183 -7.90 22.69 19.01
CA ALA A 183 -7.49 23.71 19.96
C ALA A 183 -7.47 23.09 21.37
N GLY A 184 -6.30 22.76 21.90
CA GLY A 184 -6.11 22.16 23.22
C GLY A 184 -5.40 20.80 23.26
N SER A 185 -5.15 20.13 22.14
CA SER A 185 -4.32 18.94 22.08
C SER A 185 -2.85 19.36 21.98
N SER A 186 -2.14 19.43 23.11
CA SER A 186 -0.68 19.52 23.11
C SER A 186 -0.10 18.18 22.73
N PRO A 187 0.62 18.04 21.60
CA PRO A 187 1.45 16.88 21.39
C PRO A 187 2.58 16.89 22.43
N ALA A 188 2.81 15.76 23.06
CA ALA A 188 3.87 15.58 24.06
C ALA A 188 5.30 15.55 23.46
N THR A 189 5.50 16.17 22.30
CA THR A 189 6.78 16.26 21.62
C THR A 189 7.18 17.72 21.45
N SER A 190 8.43 18.04 21.81
CA SER A 190 9.07 19.34 21.75
C SER A 190 9.39 19.82 20.32
N GLY A 191 8.39 19.85 19.46
CA GLY A 191 8.47 20.44 18.13
C GLY A 191 7.90 21.88 18.11
N PRO A 192 8.23 22.70 17.08
CA PRO A 192 7.65 24.04 16.96
C PRO A 192 6.12 23.96 16.91
N ARG A 193 5.47 24.83 17.70
CA ARG A 193 4.00 24.93 17.71
C ARG A 193 3.47 25.17 16.31
N PRO A 194 2.38 24.49 15.88
CA PRO A 194 1.72 24.81 14.63
C PRO A 194 1.22 26.27 14.69
N ASP A 195 1.52 27.02 13.64
CA ASP A 195 1.09 28.39 13.46
C ASP A 195 -0.45 28.39 13.25
N PRO A 196 -1.24 29.15 14.03
CA PRO A 196 -2.69 29.19 13.87
C PRO A 196 -3.17 29.70 12.50
N ASP A 197 -2.30 30.34 11.70
CA ASP A 197 -2.59 30.82 10.35
C ASP A 197 -2.24 29.82 9.25
N HIS A 198 -1.86 28.56 9.58
CA HIS A 198 -1.56 27.55 8.59
C HIS A 198 -2.84 27.07 7.90
N GLU A 199 -2.92 27.31 6.58
CA GLU A 199 -3.92 26.66 5.73
C GLU A 199 -3.81 25.13 5.87
N PRO A 200 -4.97 24.41 5.88
CA PRO A 200 -4.97 22.95 6.00
C PRO A 200 -4.10 22.33 4.90
N ARG A 201 -3.15 21.48 5.32
CA ARG A 201 -2.21 20.84 4.38
C ARG A 201 -2.92 19.78 3.56
N LYS A 202 -2.73 19.84 2.26
CA LYS A 202 -3.21 18.78 1.37
C LYS A 202 -2.41 17.51 1.59
N LEU A 203 -3.10 16.43 2.01
CA LEU A 203 -2.54 15.10 2.20
C LEU A 203 -2.61 14.28 0.92
N ALA A 204 -3.74 14.35 0.21
CA ALA A 204 -3.92 13.59 -1.02
C ALA A 204 -4.78 14.34 -2.03
N GLY A 205 -4.68 13.93 -3.29
CA GLY A 205 -5.57 14.31 -4.38
C GLY A 205 -5.90 13.07 -5.20
N ILE A 206 -7.18 12.86 -5.46
CA ILE A 206 -7.69 11.75 -6.25
C ILE A 206 -8.06 12.29 -7.65
N LEU A 207 -7.64 11.62 -8.70
CA LEU A 207 -7.82 12.02 -10.10
C LEU A 207 -8.76 11.10 -10.85
#